data_dd100d704cce745f7f1f9ae89928c3d5
#
_entry.id   dd100d704cce745f7f1f9ae89928c3d5
#
_cell.length_a   1.000
_cell.length_b   1.000
_cell.length_c   1.000
_cell.angle_alpha   90.00
_cell.angle_beta   90.00
_cell.angle_gamma   90.00
#
_symmetry.space_group_name_H-M   'P 1'
#
loop_
_entity.id
_entity.type
_entity.pdbx_description
1 polymer ?
#
loop_
_entity_poly.entity_id
_entity_poly.type
_entity_poly.pdbx_seq_one_letter_code
_entity_poly.pdbx_strand_id
1 'polypeptide(L)'
;RSSAASDVYKRQLLNIGLFIIRLDGSPTYAMLCSAIPALINLTLDYIFVFPLHWGLMGAALASAISVIVGSIMIVVYIVGFSKVLHLYRPKFSIKSILLTIRNIGYMVKLGSSAFLTEAAIACMMLVGNYIFMRYLGEDGVAAYSVACYCFPIVFMVNNAIAQSTQPIISYNYGIQQWKRVRQAFKLALLCAVVCGGLACVGTILFCPEVSSLFLGNHGNAYELYLIHIYEHTR
;
A
#
# COMPACT_ATOMS: atom_id res chain seq x y z
N ARG A 1 4.19 24.81 -0.42
CA ARG A 1 5.30 23.88 -0.77
C ARG A 1 5.89 23.17 0.46
N SER A 2 5.95 23.77 1.64
CA SER A 2 6.51 23.13 2.84
C SER A 2 5.59 22.07 3.47
N SER A 3 4.28 22.20 3.34
CA SER A 3 3.30 21.26 3.89
C SER A 3 3.38 19.87 3.24
N ALA A 4 3.43 19.80 1.92
CA ALA A 4 3.50 18.53 1.19
C ALA A 4 4.78 17.73 1.51
N ALA A 5 5.92 18.40 1.64
CA ALA A 5 7.17 17.76 2.05
C ALA A 5 7.08 17.20 3.49
N SER A 6 6.47 17.94 4.43
CA SER A 6 6.26 17.47 5.80
C SER A 6 5.38 16.19 5.85
N ASP A 7 4.34 16.13 5.01
CA ASP A 7 3.45 14.96 4.97
C ASP A 7 4.11 13.71 4.37
N VAL A 8 5.01 13.91 3.40
CA VAL A 8 5.83 12.82 2.85
C VAL A 8 6.74 12.23 3.93
N TYR A 9 7.44 13.04 4.71
CA TYR A 9 8.31 12.55 5.80
C TYR A 9 7.54 11.83 6.89
N LYS A 10 6.35 12.31 7.27
CA LYS A 10 5.50 11.65 8.27
C LYS A 10 5.03 10.28 7.79
N ARG A 11 4.61 10.17 6.52
CA ARG A 11 4.21 8.89 5.92
C ARG A 11 5.38 7.92 5.81
N GLN A 12 6.58 8.40 5.49
CA GLN A 12 7.79 7.58 5.49
C GLN A 12 8.10 7.03 6.88
N LEU A 13 8.05 7.89 7.92
CA LEU A 13 8.26 7.47 9.31
C LEU A 13 7.23 6.39 9.70
N LEU A 14 5.97 6.58 9.35
CA LEU A 14 4.92 5.62 9.63
C LEU A 14 5.19 4.27 8.96
N ASN A 15 5.50 4.26 7.67
CA ASN A 15 5.77 3.03 6.93
C ASN A 15 7.00 2.29 7.47
N ILE A 16 8.12 2.99 7.67
CA ILE A 16 9.36 2.41 8.23
C ILE A 16 9.09 1.88 9.64
N GLY A 17 8.38 2.64 10.47
CA GLY A 17 8.05 2.24 11.83
C GLY A 17 7.20 0.97 11.89
N LEU A 18 6.22 0.80 11.00
CA LEU A 18 5.41 -0.41 10.92
C LEU A 18 6.26 -1.65 10.58
N PHE A 19 7.23 -1.53 9.67
CA PHE A 19 8.16 -2.64 9.39
C PHE A 19 9.03 -2.97 10.60
N ILE A 20 9.54 -1.95 11.27
CA ILE A 20 10.38 -2.11 12.48
C ILE A 20 9.61 -2.83 13.58
N ILE A 21 8.37 -2.44 13.86
CA ILE A 21 7.51 -3.06 14.89
C ILE A 21 7.23 -4.54 14.55
N ARG A 22 6.98 -4.86 13.27
CA ARG A 22 6.78 -6.24 12.82
C ARG A 22 8.03 -7.09 13.03
N LEU A 23 9.21 -6.54 12.75
CA LEU A 23 10.51 -7.20 12.96
C LEU A 23 10.84 -7.39 14.45
N ASP A 24 10.36 -6.50 15.32
CA ASP A 24 10.49 -6.60 16.79
C ASP A 24 9.59 -7.70 17.41
N GLY A 25 8.83 -8.42 16.56
CA GLY A 25 7.99 -9.54 16.97
C GLY A 25 6.60 -9.13 17.50
N SER A 26 6.15 -7.91 17.23
CA SER A 26 4.85 -7.41 17.65
C SER A 26 3.93 -7.04 16.47
N PRO A 27 3.56 -7.99 15.60
CA PRO A 27 2.75 -7.72 14.42
C PRO A 27 1.35 -7.19 14.74
N THR A 28 0.78 -7.60 15.88
CA THR A 28 -0.54 -7.11 16.35
C THR A 28 -0.49 -5.62 16.65
N TYR A 29 0.59 -5.14 17.30
CA TYR A 29 0.74 -3.71 17.55
C TYR A 29 0.94 -2.93 16.25
N ALA A 30 1.70 -3.46 15.28
CA ALA A 30 1.83 -2.86 13.95
C ALA A 30 0.47 -2.77 13.24
N MET A 31 -0.38 -3.79 13.37
CA MET A 31 -1.75 -3.75 12.86
C MET A 31 -2.56 -2.62 13.51
N LEU A 32 -2.50 -2.47 14.82
CA LEU A 32 -3.18 -1.36 15.52
C LEU A 32 -2.67 0.01 15.09
N CYS A 33 -1.34 0.16 14.88
CA CYS A 33 -0.73 1.39 14.39
C CYS A 33 -1.16 1.75 12.96
N SER A 34 -1.68 0.83 12.17
CA SER A 34 -2.27 1.10 10.86
C SER A 34 -3.80 1.26 10.91
N ALA A 35 -4.49 0.42 11.69
CA ALA A 35 -5.94 0.39 11.76
C ALA A 35 -6.53 1.61 12.49
N ILE A 36 -5.95 1.99 13.64
CA ILE A 36 -6.45 3.13 14.42
C ILE A 36 -6.37 4.45 13.64
N PRO A 37 -5.22 4.83 13.04
CA PRO A 37 -5.16 6.02 12.19
C PRO A 37 -6.10 5.98 10.99
N ALA A 38 -6.32 4.81 10.39
CA ALA A 38 -7.25 4.66 9.28
C ALA A 38 -8.71 4.91 9.71
N LEU A 39 -9.11 4.40 10.88
CA LEU A 39 -10.45 4.66 11.45
C LEU A 39 -10.63 6.14 11.82
N ILE A 40 -9.60 6.74 12.43
CA ILE A 40 -9.61 8.18 12.75
C ILE A 40 -9.73 9.00 11.47
N ASN A 41 -8.98 8.67 10.43
CA ASN A 41 -9.06 9.34 9.14
C ASN A 41 -10.48 9.27 8.56
N LEU A 42 -11.06 8.07 8.48
CA LEU A 42 -12.42 7.87 7.95
C LEU A 42 -13.46 8.67 8.75
N THR A 43 -13.36 8.65 10.08
CA THR A 43 -14.29 9.37 10.94
C THR A 43 -14.17 10.89 10.80
N LEU A 44 -12.93 11.40 10.78
CA LEU A 44 -12.67 12.83 10.61
C LEU A 44 -13.02 13.31 9.20
N ASP A 45 -12.76 12.51 8.16
CA ASP A 45 -13.18 12.81 6.78
C ASP A 45 -14.69 12.99 6.72
N TYR A 46 -15.45 12.06 7.33
CA TYR A 46 -16.90 12.19 7.39
C TYR A 46 -17.34 13.47 8.11
N ILE A 47 -16.77 13.77 9.29
CA ILE A 47 -17.14 14.93 10.12
C ILE A 47 -16.77 16.24 9.41
N PHE A 48 -15.58 16.34 8.82
CA PHE A 48 -15.12 17.60 8.23
C PHE A 48 -15.75 17.90 6.87
N VAL A 49 -16.03 16.85 6.08
CA VAL A 49 -16.59 17.02 4.75
C VAL A 49 -18.11 17.25 4.81
N PHE A 50 -18.86 16.44 5.57
CA PHE A 50 -20.33 16.51 5.58
C PHE A 50 -20.89 17.50 6.61
N PRO A 51 -20.71 17.37 7.93
CA PRO A 51 -21.28 18.31 8.90
C PRO A 51 -20.66 19.71 8.86
N LEU A 52 -19.33 19.80 8.71
CA LEU A 52 -18.64 21.08 8.74
C LEU A 52 -18.50 21.76 7.37
N HIS A 53 -18.80 21.05 6.29
CA HIS A 53 -18.69 21.55 4.91
C HIS A 53 -17.32 22.14 4.52
N TRP A 54 -16.22 21.64 5.12
CA TRP A 54 -14.87 22.12 4.82
C TRP A 54 -14.30 21.57 3.50
N GLY A 55 -15.03 20.65 2.85
CA GLY A 55 -14.66 20.10 1.56
C GLY A 55 -13.24 19.49 1.54
N LEU A 56 -12.48 19.82 0.50
CA LEU A 56 -11.12 19.29 0.29
C LEU A 56 -10.15 19.65 1.43
N MET A 57 -10.33 20.82 2.07
CA MET A 57 -9.48 21.25 3.18
C MET A 57 -9.72 20.40 4.42
N GLY A 58 -10.96 19.99 4.67
CA GLY A 58 -11.32 19.07 5.74
C GLY A 58 -10.67 17.70 5.57
N ALA A 59 -10.75 17.12 4.37
CA ALA A 59 -10.11 15.85 4.06
C ALA A 59 -8.58 15.90 4.21
N ALA A 60 -7.95 16.98 3.80
CA ALA A 60 -6.51 17.17 4.00
C ALA A 60 -6.12 17.24 5.49
N LEU A 61 -6.92 17.93 6.32
CA LEU A 61 -6.69 17.98 7.77
C LEU A 61 -6.91 16.63 8.45
N ALA A 62 -7.95 15.89 8.09
CA ALA A 62 -8.21 14.56 8.62
C ALA A 62 -7.04 13.61 8.32
N SER A 63 -6.53 13.64 7.09
CA SER A 63 -5.36 12.87 6.69
C SER A 63 -4.10 13.27 7.48
N ALA A 64 -3.88 14.55 7.71
CA ALA A 64 -2.72 15.03 8.49
C ALA A 64 -2.80 14.58 9.95
N ILE A 65 -3.97 14.68 10.59
CA ILE A 65 -4.20 14.26 11.99
C ILE A 65 -3.98 12.75 12.13
N SER A 66 -4.55 11.94 11.24
CA SER A 66 -4.42 10.49 11.29
C SER A 66 -2.97 10.02 11.18
N VAL A 67 -2.19 10.63 10.28
CA VAL A 67 -0.75 10.33 10.13
C VAL A 67 0.05 10.74 11.36
N ILE A 68 -0.28 11.85 12.00
CA ILE A 68 0.36 12.28 13.25
C ILE A 68 0.07 11.28 14.37
N VAL A 69 -1.18 10.85 14.53
CA VAL A 69 -1.56 9.85 15.54
C VAL A 69 -0.80 8.53 15.31
N GLY A 70 -0.75 8.03 14.08
CA GLY A 70 0.01 6.83 13.74
C GLY A 70 1.50 6.96 14.04
N SER A 71 2.08 8.11 13.73
CA SER A 71 3.49 8.40 14.03
C SER A 71 3.79 8.43 15.52
N ILE A 72 2.89 9.02 16.32
CA ILE A 72 3.00 9.04 17.79
C ILE A 72 2.93 7.61 18.35
N MET A 73 2.00 6.79 17.87
CA MET A 73 1.89 5.39 18.31
C MET A 73 3.16 4.60 18.05
N ILE A 74 3.80 4.82 16.89
CA ILE A 74 5.07 4.18 16.54
C ILE A 74 6.19 4.64 17.48
N VAL A 75 6.31 5.95 17.72
CA VAL A 75 7.34 6.50 18.63
C VAL A 75 7.15 5.96 20.04
N VAL A 76 5.92 5.91 20.56
CA VAL A 76 5.58 5.35 21.87
C VAL A 76 6.01 3.89 21.95
N TYR A 77 5.80 3.11 20.88
CA TYR A 77 6.24 1.72 20.85
C TYR A 77 7.77 1.60 20.91
N ILE A 78 8.47 2.34 20.06
CA ILE A 78 9.94 2.26 19.96
C ILE A 78 10.60 2.68 21.28
N VAL A 79 10.05 3.69 21.96
CA VAL A 79 10.62 4.20 23.20
C VAL A 79 10.24 3.35 24.42
N GLY A 80 9.00 2.84 24.49
CA GLY A 80 8.44 2.22 25.69
C GLY A 80 8.29 0.70 25.63
N PHE A 81 8.05 0.13 24.48
CA PHE A 81 7.65 -1.28 24.35
C PHE A 81 8.59 -2.14 23.50
N SER A 82 9.58 -1.56 22.85
CA SER A 82 10.51 -2.30 22.01
C SER A 82 11.36 -3.27 22.83
N LYS A 83 11.42 -4.54 22.36
CA LYS A 83 12.12 -5.64 23.05
C LYS A 83 13.56 -5.82 22.55
N VAL A 84 13.78 -5.59 21.28
CA VAL A 84 15.05 -5.85 20.60
C VAL A 84 15.72 -4.56 20.14
N LEU A 85 14.94 -3.54 19.84
CA LEU A 85 15.43 -2.29 19.26
C LEU A 85 15.63 -1.25 20.36
N HIS A 86 16.86 -0.88 20.59
CA HIS A 86 17.21 0.20 21.49
C HIS A 86 17.78 1.39 20.69
N LEU A 87 17.27 2.58 20.98
CA LEU A 87 17.78 3.81 20.40
C LEU A 87 19.12 4.15 21.05
N TYR A 88 20.21 3.90 20.33
CA TYR A 88 21.54 4.34 20.73
C TYR A 88 21.86 5.71 20.13
N ARG A 89 22.58 6.55 20.90
CA ARG A 89 23.09 7.81 20.36
C ARG A 89 24.05 7.53 19.20
N PRO A 90 23.89 8.19 18.04
CA PRO A 90 24.77 8.00 16.90
C PRO A 90 26.21 8.39 17.28
N LYS A 91 27.16 7.49 17.03
CA LYS A 91 28.58 7.77 17.21
C LYS A 91 29.13 8.31 15.89
N PHE A 92 29.54 9.56 15.86
CA PHE A 92 30.18 10.18 14.71
C PHE A 92 31.68 9.82 14.66
N SER A 93 31.98 8.61 14.22
CA SER A 93 33.34 8.17 13.93
C SER A 93 33.48 7.91 12.43
N ILE A 94 34.68 8.06 11.86
CA ILE A 94 34.96 7.78 10.45
C ILE A 94 34.54 6.37 10.06
N LYS A 95 34.77 5.38 10.95
CA LYS A 95 34.31 4.00 10.75
C LYS A 95 32.80 3.88 10.72
N SER A 96 32.08 4.64 11.56
CA SER A 96 30.62 4.64 11.59
C SER A 96 30.05 5.26 10.30
N ILE A 97 30.65 6.34 9.82
CA ILE A 97 30.25 6.99 8.56
C ILE A 97 30.44 6.04 7.37
N LEU A 98 31.58 5.36 7.29
CA LEU A 98 31.88 4.41 6.22
C LEU A 98 30.92 3.22 6.22
N LEU A 99 30.56 2.69 7.40
CA LEU A 99 29.54 1.66 7.56
C LEU A 99 28.16 2.14 7.13
N THR A 100 27.82 3.36 7.49
CA THR A 100 26.53 3.97 7.09
C THR A 100 26.43 4.11 5.57
N ILE A 101 27.48 4.62 4.90
CA ILE A 101 27.51 4.74 3.44
C ILE A 101 27.38 3.37 2.78
N ARG A 102 28.08 2.36 3.29
CA ARG A 102 27.97 0.97 2.77
C ARG A 102 26.55 0.42 2.96
N ASN A 103 25.93 0.65 4.11
CA ASN A 103 24.56 0.20 4.38
C ASN A 103 23.55 0.93 3.49
N ILE A 104 23.71 2.22 3.24
CA ILE A 104 22.90 2.98 2.27
C ILE A 104 23.02 2.35 0.88
N GLY A 105 24.23 1.98 0.45
CA GLY A 105 24.42 1.28 -0.82
C GLY A 105 23.64 -0.03 -0.93
N TYR A 106 23.63 -0.83 0.14
CA TYR A 106 22.80 -2.05 0.21
C TYR A 106 21.31 -1.73 0.19
N MET A 107 20.87 -0.72 0.93
CA MET A 107 19.45 -0.30 0.96
C MET A 107 18.99 0.19 -0.41
N VAL A 108 19.80 0.96 -1.12
CA VAL A 108 19.50 1.42 -2.50
C VAL A 108 19.41 0.23 -3.44
N LYS A 109 20.35 -0.71 -3.37
CA LYS A 109 20.33 -1.93 -4.21
C LYS A 109 19.08 -2.79 -3.97
N LEU A 110 18.67 -2.98 -2.73
CA LEU A 110 17.46 -3.73 -2.40
C LEU A 110 16.18 -2.94 -2.74
N GLY A 111 16.17 -1.64 -2.46
CA GLY A 111 15.04 -0.75 -2.72
C GLY A 111 14.80 -0.48 -4.20
N SER A 112 15.83 -0.60 -5.05
CA SER A 112 15.67 -0.39 -6.51
C SER A 112 14.67 -1.35 -7.14
N SER A 113 14.57 -2.59 -6.65
CA SER A 113 13.57 -3.56 -7.12
C SER A 113 12.14 -3.10 -6.81
N ALA A 114 11.89 -2.64 -5.58
CA ALA A 114 10.59 -2.11 -5.18
C ALA A 114 10.26 -0.82 -5.95
N PHE A 115 11.23 0.06 -6.10
CA PHE A 115 11.08 1.29 -6.90
C PHE A 115 10.69 0.99 -8.35
N LEU A 116 11.36 0.05 -9.00
CA LEU A 116 11.04 -0.36 -10.38
C LEU A 116 9.62 -0.93 -10.50
N THR A 117 9.16 -1.69 -9.50
CA THR A 117 7.78 -2.22 -9.46
C THR A 117 6.76 -1.08 -9.40
N GLU A 118 6.93 -0.14 -8.48
CA GLU A 118 6.03 1.02 -8.34
C GLU A 118 6.09 1.93 -9.58
N ALA A 119 7.28 2.16 -10.13
CA ALA A 119 7.46 2.93 -11.36
C ALA A 119 6.78 2.26 -12.56
N ALA A 120 6.87 0.94 -12.68
CA ALA A 120 6.19 0.19 -13.74
C ALA A 120 4.66 0.31 -13.66
N ILE A 121 4.09 0.24 -12.44
CA ILE A 121 2.65 0.46 -12.23
C ILE A 121 2.24 1.87 -12.62
N ALA A 122 3.01 2.89 -12.20
CA ALA A 122 2.75 4.27 -12.57
C ALA A 122 2.82 4.50 -14.09
N CYS A 123 3.85 3.94 -14.74
CA CYS A 123 3.97 3.99 -16.19
C CYS A 123 2.80 3.29 -16.90
N MET A 124 2.38 2.11 -16.40
CA MET A 124 1.23 1.39 -16.95
C MET A 124 -0.05 2.23 -16.88
N MET A 125 -0.30 2.89 -15.75
CA MET A 125 -1.47 3.75 -15.57
C MET A 125 -1.42 4.98 -16.50
N LEU A 126 -0.26 5.63 -16.65
CA LEU A 126 -0.10 6.79 -17.52
C LEU A 126 -0.26 6.42 -19.00
N VAL A 127 0.41 5.35 -19.44
CA VAL A 127 0.34 4.88 -20.83
C VAL A 127 -1.06 4.37 -21.15
N GLY A 128 -1.68 3.63 -20.24
CA GLY A 128 -3.05 3.17 -20.38
C GLY A 128 -4.02 4.35 -20.56
N ASN A 129 -3.95 5.33 -19.67
CA ASN A 129 -4.78 6.53 -19.75
C ASN A 129 -4.60 7.27 -21.09
N TYR A 130 -3.36 7.41 -21.57
CA TYR A 130 -3.07 8.03 -22.87
C TYR A 130 -3.65 7.23 -24.04
N ILE A 131 -3.52 5.89 -24.02
CA ILE A 131 -4.03 5.01 -25.09
C ILE A 131 -5.56 5.07 -25.14
N PHE A 132 -6.22 4.91 -23.98
CA PHE A 132 -7.69 4.95 -23.92
C PHE A 132 -8.24 6.30 -24.35
N MET A 133 -7.61 7.41 -23.96
CA MET A 133 -7.99 8.75 -24.42
C MET A 133 -7.87 8.88 -25.95
N ARG A 134 -6.80 8.33 -26.52
CA ARG A 134 -6.53 8.46 -27.96
C ARG A 134 -7.47 7.64 -28.84
N TYR A 135 -7.83 6.43 -28.41
CA TYR A 135 -8.61 5.49 -29.24
C TYR A 135 -10.10 5.49 -28.91
N LEU A 136 -10.48 5.73 -27.68
CA LEU A 136 -11.88 5.62 -27.20
C LEU A 136 -12.43 6.94 -26.63
N GLY A 137 -11.62 8.00 -26.57
CA GLY A 137 -12.01 9.29 -26.05
C GLY A 137 -12.30 9.30 -24.54
N GLU A 138 -13.16 10.22 -24.11
CA GLU A 138 -13.48 10.42 -22.69
C GLU A 138 -14.19 9.20 -22.07
N ASP A 139 -15.06 8.53 -22.80
CA ASP A 139 -15.77 7.33 -22.34
C ASP A 139 -14.81 6.18 -22.08
N GLY A 140 -13.78 6.02 -22.93
CA GLY A 140 -12.74 5.02 -22.74
C GLY A 140 -11.89 5.29 -21.48
N VAL A 141 -11.57 6.55 -21.21
CA VAL A 141 -10.84 6.93 -19.99
C VAL A 141 -11.69 6.69 -18.75
N ALA A 142 -13.00 6.98 -18.80
CA ALA A 142 -13.91 6.71 -17.70
C ALA A 142 -13.97 5.19 -17.38
N ALA A 143 -14.13 4.35 -18.40
CA ALA A 143 -14.10 2.89 -18.24
C ALA A 143 -12.77 2.38 -17.68
N TYR A 144 -11.63 2.87 -18.19
CA TYR A 144 -10.30 2.52 -17.69
C TYR A 144 -10.07 2.96 -16.24
N SER A 145 -10.62 4.10 -15.84
CA SER A 145 -10.53 4.61 -14.47
C SER A 145 -11.16 3.64 -13.45
N VAL A 146 -12.27 2.98 -13.79
CA VAL A 146 -12.89 1.96 -12.93
C VAL A 146 -11.92 0.80 -12.69
N ALA A 147 -11.27 0.30 -13.74
CA ALA A 147 -10.25 -0.74 -13.63
C ALA A 147 -9.05 -0.28 -12.76
N CYS A 148 -8.63 0.99 -12.91
CA CYS A 148 -7.56 1.59 -12.09
C CYS A 148 -7.94 1.71 -10.61
N TYR A 149 -9.22 1.81 -10.25
CA TYR A 149 -9.67 1.80 -8.86
C TYR A 149 -9.77 0.37 -8.27
N CYS A 150 -10.11 -0.63 -9.08
CA CYS A 150 -10.19 -2.03 -8.64
C CYS A 150 -8.81 -2.66 -8.45
N PHE A 151 -7.84 -2.35 -9.31
CA PHE A 151 -6.49 -2.91 -9.28
C PHE A 151 -5.76 -2.73 -7.92
N PRO A 152 -5.76 -1.54 -7.29
CA PRO A 152 -5.09 -1.35 -5.99
C PRO A 152 -5.64 -2.23 -4.88
N ILE A 153 -6.92 -2.61 -4.90
CA ILE A 153 -7.52 -3.47 -3.87
C ILE A 153 -6.86 -4.85 -3.92
N VAL A 154 -6.79 -5.45 -5.11
CA VAL A 154 -6.14 -6.75 -5.31
C VAL A 154 -4.65 -6.70 -5.01
N PHE A 155 -3.98 -5.62 -5.45
CA PHE A 155 -2.57 -5.38 -5.18
C PHE A 155 -2.27 -5.26 -3.68
N MET A 156 -3.10 -4.54 -2.93
CA MET A 156 -2.94 -4.37 -1.47
C MET A 156 -3.06 -5.70 -0.71
N VAL A 157 -3.98 -6.58 -1.09
CA VAL A 157 -4.11 -7.91 -0.47
C VAL A 157 -2.85 -8.74 -0.70
N ASN A 158 -2.37 -8.81 -1.94
CA ASN A 158 -1.16 -9.55 -2.27
C ASN A 158 0.09 -8.96 -1.59
N ASN A 159 0.18 -7.64 -1.52
CA ASN A 159 1.26 -6.94 -0.81
C ASN A 159 1.23 -7.21 0.71
N ALA A 160 0.03 -7.28 1.31
CA ALA A 160 -0.13 -7.64 2.72
C ALA A 160 0.35 -9.08 3.00
N ILE A 161 0.05 -10.04 2.12
CA ILE A 161 0.55 -11.43 2.22
C ILE A 161 2.08 -11.44 2.15
N ALA A 162 2.67 -10.73 1.18
CA ALA A 162 4.12 -10.64 1.03
C ALA A 162 4.79 -10.01 2.26
N GLN A 163 4.28 -8.88 2.75
CA GLN A 163 4.81 -8.19 3.93
C GLN A 163 4.68 -9.01 5.21
N SER A 164 3.61 -9.79 5.37
CA SER A 164 3.43 -10.67 6.53
C SER A 164 4.38 -11.86 6.52
N THR A 165 4.71 -12.36 5.33
CA THR A 165 5.59 -13.53 5.15
C THR A 165 7.07 -13.15 5.24
N GLN A 166 7.42 -11.93 4.90
CA GLN A 166 8.81 -11.45 4.86
C GLN A 166 9.58 -11.63 6.18
N PRO A 167 9.06 -11.25 7.37
CA PRO A 167 9.79 -11.45 8.61
C PRO A 167 9.97 -12.93 8.97
N ILE A 168 8.98 -13.79 8.64
CA ILE A 168 9.05 -15.23 8.88
C ILE A 168 10.17 -15.84 8.02
N ILE A 169 10.22 -15.50 6.74
CA ILE A 169 11.26 -15.97 5.82
C ILE A 169 12.62 -15.46 6.26
N SER A 170 12.77 -14.17 6.56
CA SER A 170 14.04 -13.56 6.94
C SER A 170 14.62 -14.19 8.20
N TYR A 171 13.79 -14.41 9.23
CA TYR A 171 14.22 -15.05 10.47
C TYR A 171 14.70 -16.49 10.24
N ASN A 172 13.87 -17.32 9.57
CA ASN A 172 14.21 -18.73 9.31
C ASN A 172 15.39 -18.88 8.34
N TYR A 173 15.57 -17.94 7.42
CA TYR A 173 16.74 -17.88 6.55
C TYR A 173 18.01 -17.59 7.35
N GLY A 174 17.97 -16.65 8.30
CA GLY A 174 19.12 -16.29 9.15
C GLY A 174 19.61 -17.46 10.01
N ILE A 175 18.69 -18.31 10.51
CA ILE A 175 19.01 -19.53 11.29
C ILE A 175 19.14 -20.78 10.41
N GLN A 176 19.21 -20.63 9.08
CA GLN A 176 19.41 -21.69 8.09
C GLN A 176 18.34 -22.81 8.09
N GLN A 177 17.14 -22.53 8.54
CA GLN A 177 16.02 -23.47 8.53
C GLN A 177 15.29 -23.49 7.17
N TRP A 178 15.95 -24.02 6.16
CA TRP A 178 15.47 -24.04 4.77
C TRP A 178 14.11 -24.71 4.57
N LYS A 179 13.78 -25.72 5.37
CA LYS A 179 12.46 -26.38 5.30
C LYS A 179 11.34 -25.41 5.65
N ARG A 180 11.50 -24.60 6.72
CA ARG A 180 10.50 -23.59 7.14
C ARG A 180 10.42 -22.44 6.16
N VAL A 181 11.53 -22.00 5.59
CA VAL A 181 11.56 -20.99 4.53
C VAL A 181 10.70 -21.44 3.34
N ARG A 182 10.89 -22.68 2.85
CA ARG A 182 10.12 -23.23 1.74
C ARG A 182 8.64 -23.39 2.08
N GLN A 183 8.30 -23.80 3.29
CA GLN A 183 6.91 -23.93 3.74
C GLN A 183 6.22 -22.57 3.80
N ALA A 184 6.86 -21.56 4.41
CA ALA A 184 6.32 -20.20 4.46
C ALA A 184 6.12 -19.61 3.05
N PHE A 185 7.09 -19.79 2.16
CA PHE A 185 7.00 -19.33 0.78
C PHE A 185 5.86 -20.02 0.01
N LYS A 186 5.72 -21.36 0.12
CA LYS A 186 4.64 -22.09 -0.53
C LYS A 186 3.26 -21.66 -0.01
N LEU A 187 3.15 -21.47 1.31
CA LEU A 187 1.90 -21.02 1.91
C LEU A 187 1.53 -19.61 1.44
N ALA A 188 2.50 -18.69 1.42
CA ALA A 188 2.28 -17.34 0.91
C ALA A 188 1.85 -17.34 -0.57
N LEU A 189 2.50 -18.16 -1.40
CA LEU A 189 2.15 -18.30 -2.81
C LEU A 189 0.74 -18.86 -2.98
N LEU A 190 0.39 -19.90 -2.22
CA LEU A 190 -0.96 -20.48 -2.23
C LEU A 190 -2.02 -19.43 -1.83
N CYS A 191 -1.78 -18.71 -0.73
CA CYS A 191 -2.68 -17.63 -0.30
C CYS A 191 -2.83 -16.55 -1.37
N ALA A 192 -1.73 -16.13 -2.01
CA ALA A 192 -1.76 -15.12 -3.06
C ALA A 192 -2.57 -15.59 -4.30
N VAL A 193 -2.38 -16.86 -4.72
CA VAL A 193 -3.14 -17.45 -5.84
C VAL A 193 -4.62 -17.57 -5.50
N VAL A 194 -4.96 -18.05 -4.30
CA VAL A 194 -6.36 -18.17 -3.86
C VAL A 194 -7.01 -16.79 -3.77
N CYS A 195 -6.38 -15.83 -3.10
CA CYS A 195 -6.93 -14.48 -2.98
C CYS A 195 -7.05 -13.79 -4.34
N GLY A 196 -6.05 -13.94 -5.21
CA GLY A 196 -6.08 -13.41 -6.57
C GLY A 196 -7.19 -14.05 -7.42
N GLY A 197 -7.36 -15.37 -7.31
CA GLY A 197 -8.44 -16.10 -7.99
C GLY A 197 -9.83 -15.67 -7.50
N LEU A 198 -10.02 -15.55 -6.18
CA LEU A 198 -11.27 -15.05 -5.60
C LEU A 198 -11.57 -13.61 -6.04
N ALA A 199 -10.54 -12.75 -6.07
CA ALA A 199 -10.70 -11.38 -6.54
C ALA A 199 -11.08 -11.33 -8.04
N CYS A 200 -10.47 -12.18 -8.87
CA CYS A 200 -10.79 -12.29 -10.30
C CYS A 200 -12.24 -12.74 -10.49
N VAL A 201 -12.66 -13.81 -9.82
CA VAL A 201 -14.05 -14.30 -9.87
C VAL A 201 -15.01 -13.24 -9.34
N GLY A 202 -14.68 -12.58 -8.23
CA GLY A 202 -15.49 -11.50 -7.67
C GLY A 202 -15.65 -10.34 -8.66
N THR A 203 -14.57 -9.92 -9.31
CA THR A 203 -14.62 -8.84 -10.32
C THR A 203 -15.52 -9.21 -11.49
N ILE A 204 -15.45 -10.47 -11.98
CA ILE A 204 -16.29 -10.94 -13.10
C ILE A 204 -17.76 -10.99 -12.70
N LEU A 205 -18.08 -11.53 -11.51
CA LEU A 205 -19.44 -11.67 -11.03
C LEU A 205 -20.11 -10.33 -10.70
N PHE A 206 -19.37 -9.41 -10.10
CA PHE A 206 -19.89 -8.10 -9.68
C PHE A 206 -19.57 -6.97 -10.67
N CYS A 207 -19.08 -7.31 -11.86
CA CYS A 207 -18.76 -6.34 -12.90
C CYS A 207 -19.91 -5.38 -13.23
N PRO A 208 -21.15 -5.85 -13.47
CA PRO A 208 -22.28 -4.96 -13.78
C PRO A 208 -22.59 -3.99 -12.64
N GLU A 209 -22.59 -4.46 -11.40
CA GLU A 209 -22.87 -3.64 -10.21
C GLU A 209 -21.79 -2.60 -9.98
N VAL A 210 -20.51 -2.99 -10.10
CA VAL A 210 -19.38 -2.07 -9.95
C VAL A 210 -19.41 -1.01 -11.05
N SER A 211 -19.64 -1.40 -12.31
CA SER A 211 -19.72 -0.44 -13.41
C SER A 211 -20.91 0.50 -13.27
N SER A 212 -22.08 0.02 -12.84
CA SER A 212 -23.26 0.85 -12.62
C SER A 212 -23.07 1.88 -11.49
N LEU A 213 -22.29 1.52 -10.46
CA LEU A 213 -21.99 2.41 -9.35
C LEU A 213 -21.10 3.60 -9.76
N PHE A 214 -20.15 3.37 -10.67
CA PHE A 214 -19.16 4.38 -11.07
C PHE A 214 -19.55 5.14 -12.35
N LEU A 215 -20.20 4.47 -13.30
CA LEU A 215 -20.49 5.01 -14.64
C LEU A 215 -21.98 5.33 -14.87
N GLY A 216 -22.86 4.98 -13.92
CA GLY A 216 -24.32 5.05 -14.10
C GLY A 216 -24.86 3.92 -15.00
N ASN A 217 -26.20 3.75 -15.01
CA ASN A 217 -26.83 2.62 -15.66
C ASN A 217 -26.99 2.74 -17.20
N HIS A 218 -26.69 3.90 -17.78
CA HIS A 218 -26.88 4.15 -19.22
C HIS A 218 -25.82 5.13 -19.74
N GLY A 219 -24.81 4.60 -20.44
CA GLY A 219 -23.81 5.41 -21.14
C GLY A 219 -22.83 4.55 -21.93
N ASN A 220 -22.24 5.11 -22.99
CA ASN A 220 -21.23 4.44 -23.82
C ASN A 220 -20.06 3.88 -23.00
N ALA A 221 -19.67 4.58 -21.93
CA ALA A 221 -18.61 4.15 -21.03
C ALA A 221 -18.95 2.84 -20.26
N TYR A 222 -20.24 2.67 -19.88
CA TYR A 222 -20.74 1.46 -19.23
C TYR A 222 -20.68 0.25 -20.17
N GLU A 223 -21.15 0.42 -21.41
CA GLU A 223 -21.10 -0.64 -22.41
C GLU A 223 -19.66 -1.01 -22.79
N LEU A 224 -18.78 -0.04 -22.99
CA LEU A 224 -17.36 -0.26 -23.26
C LEU A 224 -16.65 -1.07 -22.14
N TYR A 225 -16.97 -0.77 -20.88
CA TYR A 225 -16.42 -1.51 -19.75
C TYR A 225 -16.89 -2.95 -19.72
N LEU A 226 -18.18 -3.18 -19.98
CA LEU A 226 -18.75 -4.55 -20.05
C LEU A 226 -18.18 -5.34 -21.22
N ILE A 227 -18.11 -4.79 -22.42
CA ILE A 227 -17.59 -5.46 -23.61
C ILE A 227 -16.14 -5.92 -23.34
N HIS A 228 -15.30 -5.08 -22.76
CA HIS A 228 -13.90 -5.40 -22.53
C HIS A 228 -13.68 -6.55 -21.54
N ILE A 229 -14.59 -6.73 -20.57
CA ILE A 229 -14.52 -7.85 -19.61
C ILE A 229 -15.14 -9.12 -20.19
N TYR A 230 -16.26 -9.03 -20.91
CA TYR A 230 -16.95 -10.19 -21.47
C TYR A 230 -16.29 -10.75 -22.74
N GLU A 231 -15.60 -9.95 -23.54
CA GLU A 231 -14.88 -10.43 -24.72
C GLU A 231 -13.64 -11.29 -24.38
N HIS A 232 -13.05 -11.08 -23.21
CA HIS A 232 -11.94 -11.90 -22.71
C HIS A 232 -12.41 -13.22 -22.05
N THR A 233 -13.70 -13.43 -21.87
CA THR A 233 -14.26 -14.65 -21.25
C THR A 233 -14.91 -15.61 -22.26
N ARG A 234 -14.90 -15.28 -23.55
CA ARG A 234 -15.19 -16.17 -24.66
C ARG A 234 -13.92 -16.61 -25.36
#